data_8dda78d6ca9f0073197b970fc19da4f7
#
_entry.id   8dda78d6ca9f0073197b970fc19da4f7
#
_cell.length_a   1.000
_cell.length_b   1.000
_cell.length_c   1.000
_cell.angle_alpha   90.00
_cell.angle_beta   90.00
_cell.angle_gamma   90.00
#
_symmetry.space_group_name_H-M   'P 1'
#
loop_
_entity.id
_entity.type
_entity.pdbx_description
1 polymer ?
#
loop_
_entity_poly.entity_id
_entity_poly.type
_entity_poly.pdbx_seq_one_letter_code
_entity_poly.pdbx_strand_id
1 'polypeptide(L)'
;SLLAAVSKKIEYYDDEELDQFIGKAGDAYTEEETEMFRDVLYTTLDVEVAGWVRSLQLRGIELPDDLKDEVFLIIGERRNIEVKKADDR
;
A
#
# COMPACT_ATOMS: atom_id res chain seq x y z
N SER A 1 -12.15 -22.85 -1.80
CA SER A 1 -12.08 -22.25 -3.12
C SER A 1 -10.86 -21.35 -3.25
N LEU A 2 -10.47 -21.05 -4.47
CA LEU A 2 -9.33 -20.17 -4.73
C LEU A 2 -9.56 -18.78 -4.11
N LEU A 3 -10.78 -18.28 -4.20
CA LEU A 3 -11.12 -16.97 -3.65
C LEU A 3 -10.99 -16.95 -2.14
N ALA A 4 -11.41 -18.00 -1.46
CA ALA A 4 -11.27 -18.08 -0.01
C ALA A 4 -9.81 -18.17 0.40
N ALA A 5 -8.96 -18.86 -0.36
CA ALA A 5 -7.54 -18.96 -0.09
C ALA A 5 -6.85 -17.59 -0.26
N VAL A 6 -7.23 -16.82 -1.28
CA VAL A 6 -6.70 -15.47 -1.50
C VAL A 6 -7.13 -14.55 -0.37
N SER A 7 -8.41 -14.60 0.03
CA SER A 7 -8.92 -13.75 1.11
C SER A 7 -8.19 -13.97 2.42
N LYS A 8 -7.82 -15.22 2.71
CA LYS A 8 -7.10 -15.55 3.95
C LYS A 8 -5.69 -14.96 3.99
N LYS A 9 -5.13 -14.60 2.83
CA LYS A 9 -3.78 -14.03 2.73
C LYS A 9 -3.77 -12.51 2.75
N ILE A 10 -4.95 -11.89 2.67
CA ILE A 10 -5.05 -10.42 2.70
C ILE A 10 -4.88 -9.95 4.14
N GLU A 11 -3.89 -9.10 4.33
CA GLU A 11 -3.64 -8.47 5.62
C GLU A 11 -4.17 -7.04 5.58
N TYR A 12 -4.97 -6.68 6.57
CA TYR A 12 -5.50 -5.33 6.69
C TYR A 12 -4.64 -4.51 7.64
N TYR A 13 -4.50 -3.23 7.37
CA TYR A 13 -3.66 -2.29 8.11
C TYR A 13 -4.52 -1.24 8.80
N ASP A 14 -5.62 -1.69 9.43
CA ASP A 14 -6.61 -0.81 10.05
C ASP A 14 -7.17 0.17 9.01
N ASP A 15 -7.41 -0.35 7.81
CA ASP A 15 -7.77 0.43 6.64
C ASP A 15 -8.95 -0.17 5.87
N GLU A 16 -9.86 -0.85 6.58
CA GLU A 16 -11.00 -1.52 5.96
C GLU A 16 -11.89 -0.53 5.19
N GLU A 17 -11.89 0.74 5.60
CA GLU A 17 -12.66 1.77 4.91
C GLU A 17 -12.20 2.00 3.47
N LEU A 18 -10.98 1.63 3.14
CA LEU A 18 -10.47 1.76 1.77
C LEU A 18 -11.11 0.77 0.81
N ASP A 19 -11.77 -0.26 1.31
CA ASP A 19 -12.46 -1.23 0.45
C ASP A 19 -13.57 -0.58 -0.38
N GLN A 20 -14.08 0.57 0.03
CA GLN A 20 -15.06 1.32 -0.79
C GLN A 20 -14.48 1.76 -2.13
N PHE A 21 -13.17 1.75 -2.28
CA PHE A 21 -12.50 2.21 -3.50
C PHE A 21 -12.08 1.07 -4.43
N ILE A 22 -12.51 -0.16 -4.18
CA ILE A 22 -12.23 -1.29 -5.07
C ILE A 22 -12.68 -0.95 -6.49
N GLY A 23 -11.76 -1.09 -7.45
CA GLY A 23 -12.05 -0.83 -8.85
C GLY A 23 -11.95 0.62 -9.29
N LYS A 24 -11.65 1.54 -8.38
CA LYS A 24 -11.52 2.96 -8.74
C LYS A 24 -10.16 3.23 -9.35
N ALA A 25 -10.13 3.99 -10.46
CA ALA A 25 -8.87 4.33 -11.12
C ALA A 25 -8.07 5.33 -10.28
N GLY A 26 -6.73 5.25 -10.38
CA GLY A 26 -5.85 6.10 -9.58
C GLY A 26 -6.01 7.59 -9.83
N ASP A 27 -6.50 7.99 -11.01
CA ASP A 27 -6.71 9.40 -11.34
C ASP A 27 -8.13 9.89 -11.01
N ALA A 28 -8.96 9.03 -10.43
CA ALA A 28 -10.38 9.34 -10.18
C ALA A 28 -10.66 9.74 -8.74
N TYR A 29 -9.65 9.78 -7.88
CA TYR A 29 -9.83 10.10 -6.46
C TYR A 29 -9.95 11.59 -6.23
N THR A 30 -10.85 11.96 -5.30
CA THR A 30 -10.92 13.34 -4.81
C THR A 30 -9.78 13.59 -3.83
N GLU A 31 -9.58 14.87 -3.47
CA GLU A 31 -8.57 15.22 -2.47
C GLU A 31 -8.87 14.57 -1.12
N GLU A 32 -10.13 14.56 -0.70
CA GLU A 32 -10.53 13.93 0.56
C GLU A 32 -10.29 12.43 0.55
N GLU A 33 -10.56 11.79 -0.59
CA GLU A 33 -10.32 10.36 -0.72
C GLU A 33 -8.82 10.05 -0.69
N THR A 34 -8.02 10.88 -1.35
CA THR A 34 -6.57 10.76 -1.32
C THR A 34 -6.04 10.91 0.11
N GLU A 35 -6.62 11.81 0.90
CA GLU A 35 -6.23 11.99 2.30
C GLU A 35 -6.49 10.73 3.14
N MET A 36 -7.54 9.98 2.84
CA MET A 36 -7.78 8.72 3.55
C MET A 36 -6.61 7.75 3.38
N PHE A 37 -6.07 7.67 2.16
CA PHE A 37 -4.89 6.84 1.90
C PHE A 37 -3.65 7.42 2.59
N ARG A 38 -3.49 8.74 2.56
CA ARG A 38 -2.34 9.40 3.17
C ARG A 38 -2.31 9.17 4.68
N ASP A 39 -3.47 9.21 5.34
CA ASP A 39 -3.57 8.94 6.76
C ASP A 39 -3.10 7.52 7.11
N VAL A 40 -3.46 6.54 6.30
CA VAL A 40 -2.98 5.16 6.51
C VAL A 40 -1.46 5.09 6.28
N LEU A 41 -0.99 5.70 5.20
CA LEU A 41 0.45 5.69 4.88
C LEU A 41 1.27 6.26 6.04
N TYR A 42 0.84 7.37 6.62
CA TYR A 42 1.60 8.05 7.65
C TYR A 42 1.55 7.35 9.01
N THR A 43 0.60 6.44 9.21
CA THR A 43 0.53 5.63 10.42
C THR A 43 1.12 4.23 10.22
N THR A 44 1.55 3.90 9.01
CA THR A 44 2.16 2.62 8.69
C THR A 44 3.68 2.76 8.77
N LEU A 45 4.33 1.82 9.44
CA LEU A 45 5.80 1.82 9.52
C LEU A 45 6.39 1.64 8.12
N ASP A 46 7.51 2.30 7.86
CA ASP A 46 8.16 2.24 6.54
C ASP A 46 8.42 0.79 6.09
N VAL A 47 8.82 -0.07 7.05
CA VAL A 47 9.10 -1.48 6.75
C VAL A 47 7.84 -2.23 6.33
N GLU A 48 6.66 -1.72 6.67
CA GLU A 48 5.38 -2.37 6.37
C GLU A 48 4.67 -1.78 5.15
N VAL A 49 5.20 -0.70 4.57
CA VAL A 49 4.52 -0.03 3.45
C VAL A 49 4.40 -0.96 2.24
N ALA A 50 5.42 -1.75 1.94
CA ALA A 50 5.36 -2.71 0.83
C ALA A 50 4.23 -3.75 1.04
N GLY A 51 4.06 -4.21 2.28
CA GLY A 51 2.97 -5.13 2.64
C GLY A 51 1.62 -4.48 2.48
N TRP A 52 1.49 -3.22 2.87
CA TRP A 52 0.26 -2.47 2.68
C TRP A 52 -0.11 -2.33 1.21
N VAL A 53 0.85 -1.98 0.37
CA VAL A 53 0.63 -1.88 -1.08
C VAL A 53 0.17 -3.22 -1.65
N ARG A 54 0.81 -4.31 -1.22
CA ARG A 54 0.40 -5.65 -1.65
C ARG A 54 -1.05 -5.95 -1.24
N SER A 55 -1.41 -5.57 -0.01
CA SER A 55 -2.79 -5.73 0.48
C SER A 55 -3.78 -5.00 -0.44
N LEU A 56 -3.48 -3.73 -0.78
CA LEU A 56 -4.34 -2.97 -1.69
C LEU A 56 -4.46 -3.66 -3.04
N GLN A 57 -3.36 -4.14 -3.60
CA GLN A 57 -3.38 -4.85 -4.89
C GLN A 57 -4.25 -6.10 -4.83
N LEU A 58 -4.12 -6.89 -3.77
CA LEU A 58 -4.91 -8.11 -3.61
C LEU A 58 -6.39 -7.80 -3.45
N ARG A 59 -6.73 -6.65 -2.92
CA ARG A 59 -8.12 -6.21 -2.74
C ARG A 59 -8.67 -5.51 -3.98
N GLY A 60 -7.84 -5.29 -5.01
CA GLY A 60 -8.29 -4.59 -6.21
C GLY A 60 -8.39 -3.10 -6.06
N ILE A 61 -7.58 -2.51 -5.17
CA ILE A 61 -7.58 -1.08 -4.89
C ILE A 61 -6.32 -0.46 -5.49
N GLU A 62 -6.49 0.53 -6.37
CA GLU A 62 -5.38 1.28 -6.92
C GLU A 62 -5.09 2.48 -6.04
N LEU A 63 -3.80 2.76 -5.81
CA LEU A 63 -3.39 3.97 -5.08
C LEU A 63 -3.78 5.22 -5.87
N PRO A 64 -4.15 6.31 -5.18
CA PRO A 64 -4.27 7.59 -5.87
C PRO A 64 -2.95 7.97 -6.55
N ASP A 65 -3.04 8.47 -7.77
CA ASP A 65 -1.84 8.83 -8.54
C ASP A 65 -0.94 9.80 -7.76
N ASP A 66 -1.54 10.71 -7.01
CA ASP A 66 -0.80 11.72 -6.24
C ASP A 66 0.07 11.11 -5.14
N LEU A 67 -0.20 9.88 -4.71
CA LEU A 67 0.58 9.21 -3.67
C LEU A 67 1.57 8.18 -4.19
N LYS A 68 1.47 7.82 -5.47
CA LYS A 68 2.29 6.73 -6.00
C LYS A 68 3.78 6.97 -5.86
N ASP A 69 4.23 8.17 -6.18
CA ASP A 69 5.66 8.49 -6.12
C ASP A 69 6.18 8.42 -4.69
N GLU A 70 5.44 8.96 -3.73
CA GLU A 70 5.84 8.95 -2.33
C GLU A 70 5.92 7.53 -1.79
N VAL A 71 4.92 6.72 -2.09
CA VAL A 71 4.86 5.33 -1.64
C VAL A 71 6.03 4.52 -2.21
N PHE A 72 6.27 4.67 -3.51
CA PHE A 72 7.35 3.91 -4.16
C PHE A 72 8.72 4.39 -3.72
N LEU A 73 8.85 5.66 -3.39
CA LEU A 73 10.09 6.18 -2.82
C LEU A 73 10.40 5.54 -1.47
N ILE A 74 9.40 5.44 -0.60
CA ILE A 74 9.56 4.80 0.71
C ILE A 74 9.99 3.33 0.54
N ILE A 75 9.32 2.60 -0.34
CA ILE A 75 9.63 1.20 -0.60
C ILE A 75 11.06 1.07 -1.16
N GLY A 76 11.43 1.94 -2.09
CA GLY A 76 12.76 1.92 -2.70
C GLY A 76 13.86 2.23 -1.71
N GLU A 77 13.67 3.21 -0.84
CA GLU A 77 14.65 3.55 0.20
C GLU A 77 14.85 2.38 1.18
N ARG A 78 13.78 1.75 1.59
CA ARG A 78 13.86 0.60 2.49
C ARG A 78 14.61 -0.56 1.85
N ARG A 79 14.37 -0.80 0.57
CA ARG A 79 15.07 -1.81 -0.20
C ARG A 79 16.56 -1.55 -0.25
N ASN A 80 16.95 -0.29 -0.51
CA ASN A 80 18.35 0.10 -0.59
C ASN A 80 19.06 -0.09 0.75
N ILE A 81 18.40 0.22 1.85
CA ILE A 81 18.96 0.01 3.19
C ILE A 81 19.24 -1.47 3.42
N GLU A 82 18.31 -2.34 3.05
CA GLU A 82 18.47 -3.79 3.21
C GLU A 82 19.62 -4.34 2.35
N VAL A 83 19.73 -3.87 1.11
CA VAL A 83 20.82 -4.28 0.22
C VAL A 83 22.15 -3.83 0.80
N LYS A 84 22.28 -2.60 1.28
CA LYS A 84 23.51 -2.11 1.90
C LYS A 84 23.91 -2.91 3.12
N LYS A 85 22.95 -3.31 3.95
CA LYS A 85 23.22 -4.16 5.11
C LYS A 85 23.75 -5.53 4.69
N ALA A 86 23.24 -6.08 3.60
CA ALA A 86 23.70 -7.36 3.08
C ALA A 86 25.13 -7.26 2.55
N ASP A 87 25.50 -6.12 1.95
CA ASP A 87 26.84 -5.89 1.39
C ASP A 87 27.88 -5.56 2.45
N ASP A 88 27.47 -5.18 3.64
CA ASP A 88 28.33 -4.67 4.69
C ASP A 88 28.93 -5.78 5.57
N ARG A 89 29.19 -6.91 5.01
CA ARG A 89 29.75 -8.05 5.75
C ARG A 89 31.24 -8.17 5.62
#